data_a74a961e525d8f37dc7fdb478b07ae41
#
_entry.id   a74a961e525d8f37dc7fdb478b07ae41
#
_cell.length_a   1.000
_cell.length_b   1.000
_cell.length_c   1.000
_cell.angle_alpha   90.00
_cell.angle_beta   90.00
_cell.angle_gamma   90.00
#
_symmetry.space_group_name_H-M   'P 1'
#
loop_
_entity.id
_entity.type
_entity.pdbx_description
1 polymer ?
#
loop_
_entity_poly.entity_id
_entity_poly.type
_entity_poly.pdbx_seq_one_letter_code
_entity_poly.pdbx_strand_id
1 'polypeptide(L)'
;IPIGGKTTAEASAQVPTLFTPAGYAFAIWGVIYLLLTIWVIRQFFAREDQKEIYARIGIWFFLNCLLNSAWIFIFQNDYYKLSLLVMLFILGTLMIVYSIIQHSRMTTWFMRLPISLYLGWISVATIVNVFVVFQANGIQHLLGLNELAWTIIMLLVGAALGIMFTLKNRDAVYPLVFIWAYIAIAVKQSGNQPIVITVIISIVLLAIAIIVGLIKRYRRF
;
A
#
# COMPACT_ATOMS: atom_id res chain seq x y z
N ILE A 1 3.12 -16.01 -8.59
CA ILE A 1 2.59 -17.37 -8.86
C ILE A 1 1.12 -17.18 -9.19
N PRO A 2 0.62 -17.62 -10.35
CA PRO A 2 -0.79 -17.54 -10.69
C PRO A 2 -1.55 -18.58 -9.84
N ILE A 3 -2.45 -18.11 -8.99
CA ILE A 3 -3.41 -18.96 -8.29
C ILE A 3 -4.69 -18.91 -9.15
N GLY A 4 -5.22 -20.06 -9.56
CA GLY A 4 -6.38 -20.10 -10.48
C GLY A 4 -6.07 -19.65 -11.92
N GLY A 5 -4.80 -19.70 -12.37
CA GLY A 5 -4.41 -19.41 -13.75
C GLY A 5 -4.18 -17.95 -14.09
N LYS A 6 -4.39 -17.00 -13.15
CA LYS A 6 -4.21 -15.55 -13.36
C LYS A 6 -3.27 -14.96 -12.31
N THR A 7 -2.48 -13.97 -12.69
CA THR A 7 -1.74 -13.12 -11.75
C THR A 7 -2.66 -12.03 -11.18
N THR A 8 -2.27 -11.42 -10.06
CA THR A 8 -3.02 -10.29 -9.48
C THR A 8 -3.11 -9.11 -10.45
N ALA A 9 -2.07 -8.90 -11.28
CA ALA A 9 -2.08 -7.88 -12.32
C ALA A 9 -3.13 -8.17 -13.40
N GLU A 10 -3.20 -9.40 -13.88
CA GLU A 10 -4.19 -9.84 -14.88
C GLU A 10 -5.62 -9.79 -14.32
N ALA A 11 -5.83 -10.23 -13.08
CA ALA A 11 -7.13 -10.10 -12.41
C ALA A 11 -7.57 -8.63 -12.28
N SER A 12 -6.64 -7.74 -11.92
CA SER A 12 -6.92 -6.29 -11.84
C SER A 12 -7.17 -5.66 -13.23
N ALA A 13 -6.60 -6.23 -14.30
CA ALA A 13 -6.81 -5.75 -15.66
C ALA A 13 -8.18 -6.13 -16.23
N GLN A 14 -8.88 -7.11 -15.65
CA GLN A 14 -10.23 -7.53 -16.09
C GLN A 14 -11.30 -6.47 -15.78
N VAL A 15 -11.08 -5.67 -14.71
CA VAL A 15 -11.95 -4.55 -14.36
C VAL A 15 -11.11 -3.27 -14.43
N PRO A 16 -10.93 -2.70 -15.64
CA PRO A 16 -10.06 -1.55 -15.84
C PRO A 16 -10.68 -0.32 -15.17
N THR A 17 -9.89 0.37 -14.36
CA THR A 17 -10.23 1.65 -13.74
C THR A 17 -9.15 2.69 -14.03
N LEU A 18 -9.51 3.97 -13.94
CA LEU A 18 -8.57 5.07 -14.15
C LEU A 18 -7.49 5.14 -13.05
N PHE A 19 -7.79 4.64 -11.84
CA PHE A 19 -6.84 4.59 -10.71
C PHE A 19 -5.95 3.34 -10.72
N THR A 20 -6.28 2.31 -11.52
CA THR A 20 -5.46 1.10 -11.58
C THR A 20 -4.10 1.37 -12.24
N PRO A 21 -2.97 1.09 -11.56
CA PRO A 21 -1.64 1.29 -12.12
C PRO A 21 -1.33 0.33 -13.28
N ALA A 22 -0.29 0.62 -14.05
CA ALA A 22 0.24 -0.30 -15.07
C ALA A 22 0.69 -1.63 -14.43
N GLY A 23 0.57 -2.74 -15.18
CA GLY A 23 0.78 -4.10 -14.65
C GLY A 23 2.14 -4.35 -13.99
N TYR A 24 3.21 -3.67 -14.46
CA TYR A 24 4.53 -3.81 -13.86
C TYR A 24 4.60 -3.36 -12.40
N ALA A 25 3.70 -2.45 -11.97
CA ALA A 25 3.66 -1.98 -10.58
C ALA A 25 3.41 -3.12 -9.58
N PHE A 26 2.70 -4.17 -10.00
CA PHE A 26 2.43 -5.34 -9.16
C PHE A 26 3.68 -6.19 -8.86
N ALA A 27 4.81 -5.96 -9.56
CA ALA A 27 6.09 -6.58 -9.22
C ALA A 27 6.56 -6.23 -7.78
N ILE A 28 6.04 -5.16 -7.19
CA ILE A 28 6.29 -4.79 -5.79
C ILE A 28 5.92 -5.91 -4.81
N TRP A 29 4.96 -6.79 -5.15
CA TRP A 29 4.64 -7.96 -4.33
C TRP A 29 5.83 -8.88 -4.14
N GLY A 30 6.65 -9.07 -5.20
CA GLY A 30 7.89 -9.84 -5.11
C GLY A 30 8.86 -9.26 -4.07
N VAL A 31 9.02 -7.93 -4.07
CA VAL A 31 9.87 -7.22 -3.10
C VAL A 31 9.29 -7.33 -1.69
N ILE A 32 7.97 -7.14 -1.53
CA ILE A 32 7.29 -7.27 -0.24
C ILE A 32 7.50 -8.67 0.35
N TYR A 33 7.20 -9.72 -0.41
CA TYR A 33 7.33 -11.11 0.09
C TYR A 33 8.78 -11.48 0.38
N LEU A 34 9.74 -11.03 -0.44
CA LEU A 34 11.15 -11.25 -0.16
C LEU A 34 11.57 -10.60 1.17
N LEU A 35 11.21 -9.33 1.36
CA LEU A 35 11.55 -8.60 2.59
C LEU A 35 10.85 -9.18 3.82
N LEU A 36 9.59 -9.60 3.70
CA LEU A 36 8.86 -10.26 4.79
C LEU A 36 9.48 -11.63 5.13
N THR A 37 9.91 -12.41 4.13
CA THR A 37 10.62 -13.68 4.36
C THR A 37 11.92 -13.45 5.14
N ILE A 38 12.75 -12.48 4.71
CA ILE A 38 13.97 -12.12 5.43
C ILE A 38 13.63 -11.64 6.85
N TRP A 39 12.55 -10.86 7.01
CA TRP A 39 12.10 -10.36 8.31
C TRP A 39 11.69 -11.50 9.26
N VAL A 40 10.96 -12.51 8.75
CA VAL A 40 10.58 -13.72 9.52
C VAL A 40 11.81 -14.55 9.90
N ILE A 41 12.76 -14.75 8.97
CA ILE A 41 13.99 -15.48 9.27
C ILE A 41 14.80 -14.76 10.34
N ARG A 42 14.91 -13.44 10.25
CA ARG A 42 15.69 -12.62 11.18
C ARG A 42 15.17 -12.68 12.62
N GLN A 43 13.89 -12.95 12.85
CA GLN A 43 13.37 -13.08 14.23
C GLN A 43 14.05 -14.21 15.03
N PHE A 44 14.52 -15.28 14.36
CA PHE A 44 15.22 -16.39 15.03
C PHE A 44 16.60 -15.97 15.55
N PHE A 45 17.17 -14.91 14.98
CA PHE A 45 18.47 -14.33 15.36
C PHE A 45 18.31 -13.01 16.12
N ALA A 46 17.09 -12.68 16.54
CA ALA A 46 16.81 -11.44 17.24
C ALA A 46 17.38 -11.47 18.67
N ARG A 47 17.83 -10.30 19.14
CA ARG A 47 18.26 -10.11 20.54
C ARG A 47 17.05 -10.23 21.45
N GLU A 48 17.28 -10.55 22.73
CA GLU A 48 16.21 -10.74 23.73
C GLU A 48 15.26 -9.53 23.83
N ASP A 49 15.81 -8.33 23.80
CA ASP A 49 15.06 -7.07 23.83
C ASP A 49 14.14 -6.86 22.60
N GLN A 50 14.47 -7.49 21.47
CA GLN A 50 13.68 -7.46 20.23
C GLN A 50 12.65 -8.59 20.17
N LYS A 51 12.89 -9.72 20.84
CA LYS A 51 11.98 -10.88 20.84
C LYS A 51 10.60 -10.50 21.38
N GLU A 52 10.53 -9.62 22.39
CA GLU A 52 9.27 -9.13 22.91
C GLU A 52 8.44 -8.41 21.85
N ILE A 53 9.08 -7.61 20.96
CA ILE A 53 8.38 -6.93 19.87
C ILE A 53 7.80 -7.96 18.90
N TYR A 54 8.60 -8.96 18.50
CA TYR A 54 8.14 -10.03 17.61
C TYR A 54 6.99 -10.84 18.23
N ALA A 55 7.05 -11.12 19.53
CA ALA A 55 5.97 -11.82 20.23
C ALA A 55 4.66 -11.01 20.21
N ARG A 56 4.72 -9.71 20.45
CA ARG A 56 3.55 -8.81 20.41
C ARG A 56 2.94 -8.67 19.01
N ILE A 57 3.77 -8.78 17.97
CA ILE A 57 3.35 -8.67 16.57
C ILE A 57 2.80 -10.01 16.07
N GLY A 58 3.29 -11.14 16.57
CA GLY A 58 3.12 -12.47 15.99
C GLY A 58 1.70 -12.82 15.59
N ILE A 59 0.72 -12.63 16.50
CA ILE A 59 -0.69 -12.94 16.21
C ILE A 59 -1.27 -12.04 15.10
N TRP A 60 -0.95 -10.74 15.12
CA TRP A 60 -1.44 -9.81 14.11
C TRP A 60 -0.84 -10.07 12.73
N PHE A 61 0.47 -10.41 12.69
CA PHE A 61 1.15 -10.76 11.46
C PHE A 61 0.64 -12.10 10.89
N PHE A 62 0.43 -13.09 11.74
CA PHE A 62 -0.16 -14.38 11.34
C PHE A 62 -1.57 -14.17 10.74
N LEU A 63 -2.42 -13.41 11.43
CA LEU A 63 -3.76 -13.07 10.93
C LEU A 63 -3.68 -12.33 9.60
N ASN A 64 -2.74 -11.39 9.47
CA ASN A 64 -2.50 -10.66 8.22
C ASN A 64 -2.13 -11.61 7.05
N CYS A 65 -1.27 -12.61 7.29
CA CYS A 65 -0.90 -13.60 6.28
C CYS A 65 -2.11 -14.43 5.82
N LEU A 66 -2.98 -14.85 6.75
CA LEU A 66 -4.21 -15.57 6.42
C LEU A 66 -5.17 -14.69 5.59
N LEU A 67 -5.36 -13.45 6.01
CA LEU A 67 -6.21 -12.49 5.29
C LEU A 67 -5.67 -12.20 3.89
N ASN A 68 -4.35 -12.04 3.74
CA ASN A 68 -3.72 -11.83 2.44
C ASN A 68 -3.94 -13.02 1.49
N SER A 69 -3.76 -14.24 2.00
CA SER A 69 -4.01 -15.46 1.23
C SER A 69 -5.49 -15.57 0.81
N ALA A 70 -6.40 -15.28 1.73
CA ALA A 70 -7.83 -15.26 1.46
C ALA A 70 -8.19 -14.18 0.42
N TRP A 71 -7.60 -12.98 0.54
CA TRP A 71 -7.85 -11.89 -0.41
C TRP A 71 -7.46 -12.26 -1.84
N ILE A 72 -6.29 -12.90 -2.04
CA ILE A 72 -5.85 -13.33 -3.37
C ILE A 72 -6.89 -14.26 -3.99
N PHE A 73 -7.35 -15.27 -3.23
CA PHE A 73 -8.34 -16.22 -3.70
C PHE A 73 -9.68 -15.55 -4.01
N ILE A 74 -10.17 -14.70 -3.11
CA ILE A 74 -11.47 -14.00 -3.23
C ILE A 74 -11.44 -13.04 -4.44
N PHE A 75 -10.36 -12.25 -4.59
CA PHE A 75 -10.22 -11.29 -5.68
C PHE A 75 -10.13 -11.96 -7.05
N GLN A 76 -9.41 -13.08 -7.15
CA GLN A 76 -9.27 -13.83 -8.41
C GLN A 76 -10.55 -14.56 -8.85
N ASN A 77 -11.47 -14.82 -7.91
CA ASN A 77 -12.78 -15.39 -8.19
C ASN A 77 -13.88 -14.32 -8.35
N ASP A 78 -13.51 -13.06 -8.58
CA ASP A 78 -14.39 -11.93 -8.90
C ASP A 78 -15.35 -11.52 -7.76
N TYR A 79 -15.10 -11.96 -6.51
CA TYR A 79 -15.87 -11.53 -5.34
C TYR A 79 -15.41 -10.16 -4.82
N TYR A 80 -15.52 -9.12 -5.66
CA TYR A 80 -14.89 -7.81 -5.42
C TYR A 80 -15.37 -7.11 -4.14
N LYS A 81 -16.65 -7.21 -3.77
CA LYS A 81 -17.15 -6.62 -2.50
C LYS A 81 -16.53 -7.28 -1.27
N LEU A 82 -16.44 -8.62 -1.29
CA LEU A 82 -15.82 -9.37 -0.21
C LEU A 82 -14.31 -9.12 -0.18
N SER A 83 -13.66 -9.01 -1.35
CA SER A 83 -12.24 -8.69 -1.43
C SER A 83 -11.92 -7.32 -0.82
N LEU A 84 -12.77 -6.32 -1.02
CA LEU A 84 -12.62 -5.01 -0.39
C LEU A 84 -12.72 -5.10 1.13
N LEU A 85 -13.69 -5.85 1.65
CA LEU A 85 -13.83 -6.06 3.10
C LEU A 85 -12.57 -6.71 3.69
N VAL A 86 -12.06 -7.77 3.05
CA VAL A 86 -10.83 -8.45 3.49
C VAL A 86 -9.63 -7.52 3.38
N MET A 87 -9.54 -6.69 2.32
CA MET A 87 -8.46 -5.69 2.15
C MET A 87 -8.44 -4.68 3.31
N LEU A 88 -9.62 -4.24 3.79
CA LEU A 88 -9.71 -3.35 4.94
C LEU A 88 -9.20 -4.02 6.23
N PHE A 89 -9.45 -5.31 6.43
CA PHE A 89 -8.88 -6.06 7.56
C PHE A 89 -7.37 -6.24 7.43
N ILE A 90 -6.85 -6.50 6.21
CA ILE A 90 -5.40 -6.52 5.95
C ILE A 90 -4.78 -5.17 6.32
N LEU A 91 -5.37 -4.07 5.85
CA LEU A 91 -4.92 -2.71 6.17
C LEU A 91 -4.93 -2.47 7.68
N GLY A 92 -6.01 -2.82 8.38
CA GLY A 92 -6.15 -2.66 9.82
C GLY A 92 -5.10 -3.44 10.62
N THR A 93 -4.89 -4.71 10.29
CA THR A 93 -3.86 -5.54 10.96
C THR A 93 -2.45 -5.00 10.71
N LEU A 94 -2.15 -4.51 9.50
CA LEU A 94 -0.85 -3.87 9.21
C LEU A 94 -0.66 -2.56 9.97
N MET A 95 -1.70 -1.75 10.13
CA MET A 95 -1.64 -0.53 10.96
C MET A 95 -1.31 -0.85 12.41
N ILE A 96 -1.87 -1.93 12.96
CA ILE A 96 -1.56 -2.40 14.32
C ILE A 96 -0.09 -2.84 14.40
N VAL A 97 0.36 -3.70 13.49
CA VAL A 97 1.76 -4.17 13.43
C VAL A 97 2.73 -3.01 13.31
N TYR A 98 2.47 -2.08 12.37
CA TYR A 98 3.28 -0.88 12.20
C TYR A 98 3.32 -0.03 13.47
N SER A 99 2.19 0.18 14.13
CA SER A 99 2.09 0.96 15.37
C SER A 99 2.92 0.34 16.50
N ILE A 100 2.86 -0.98 16.69
CA ILE A 100 3.67 -1.69 17.70
C ILE A 100 5.16 -1.46 17.42
N ILE A 101 5.60 -1.63 16.17
CA ILE A 101 6.99 -1.39 15.78
C ILE A 101 7.40 0.06 16.01
N GLN A 102 6.57 1.02 15.57
CA GLN A 102 6.89 2.45 15.61
C GLN A 102 7.04 2.98 17.05
N HIS A 103 6.25 2.48 17.99
CA HIS A 103 6.28 2.92 19.39
C HIS A 103 7.26 2.14 20.25
N SER A 104 7.92 1.12 19.71
CA SER A 104 8.95 0.38 20.44
C SER A 104 10.29 1.12 20.44
N ARG A 105 10.95 1.20 21.63
CA ARG A 105 12.28 1.82 21.79
C ARG A 105 13.39 1.00 21.12
N MET A 106 13.21 -0.31 20.98
CA MET A 106 14.22 -1.25 20.45
C MET A 106 14.05 -1.52 18.97
N THR A 107 13.24 -0.71 18.27
CA THR A 107 12.99 -0.86 16.83
C THR A 107 14.23 -0.50 16.01
N THR A 108 14.60 -1.39 15.10
CA THR A 108 15.61 -1.12 14.07
C THR A 108 14.93 -0.66 12.78
N TRP A 109 15.71 0.04 11.93
CA TRP A 109 15.24 0.43 10.60
C TRP A 109 14.72 -0.78 9.80
N PHE A 110 15.43 -1.92 9.85
CA PHE A 110 15.04 -3.13 9.13
C PHE A 110 13.76 -3.78 9.65
N MET A 111 13.45 -3.68 10.95
CA MET A 111 12.17 -4.17 11.47
C MET A 111 10.98 -3.42 10.88
N ARG A 112 11.16 -2.13 10.62
CA ARG A 112 10.09 -1.27 10.10
C ARG A 112 9.95 -1.33 8.58
N LEU A 113 11.07 -1.45 7.85
CA LEU A 113 11.12 -1.37 6.38
C LEU A 113 10.10 -2.27 5.67
N PRO A 114 10.05 -3.60 5.92
CA PRO A 114 9.11 -4.48 5.21
C PRO A 114 7.65 -4.13 5.49
N ILE A 115 7.35 -3.82 6.73
CA ILE A 115 5.98 -3.48 7.16
C ILE A 115 5.54 -2.14 6.61
N SER A 116 6.44 -1.15 6.55
CA SER A 116 6.16 0.16 5.95
C SER A 116 5.90 0.06 4.44
N LEU A 117 6.74 -0.71 3.72
CA LEU A 117 6.55 -0.98 2.29
C LEU A 117 5.20 -1.67 2.02
N TYR A 118 4.92 -2.72 2.80
CA TYR A 118 3.68 -3.48 2.66
C TYR A 118 2.46 -2.63 3.00
N LEU A 119 2.48 -1.85 4.07
CA LEU A 119 1.40 -0.95 4.45
C LEU A 119 1.14 0.10 3.37
N GLY A 120 2.20 0.68 2.78
CA GLY A 120 2.07 1.62 1.66
C GLY A 120 1.37 0.98 0.46
N TRP A 121 1.78 -0.24 0.09
CA TRP A 121 1.17 -0.95 -1.03
C TRP A 121 -0.31 -1.33 -0.77
N ILE A 122 -0.63 -1.82 0.42
CA ILE A 122 -2.02 -2.13 0.81
C ILE A 122 -2.89 -0.87 0.83
N SER A 123 -2.35 0.28 1.23
CA SER A 123 -3.09 1.55 1.17
C SER A 123 -3.47 1.91 -0.28
N VAL A 124 -2.53 1.82 -1.22
CA VAL A 124 -2.81 2.01 -2.66
C VAL A 124 -3.79 0.95 -3.17
N ALA A 125 -3.56 -0.33 -2.87
CA ALA A 125 -4.40 -1.44 -3.29
C ALA A 125 -5.84 -1.35 -2.76
N THR A 126 -6.02 -0.79 -1.57
CA THR A 126 -7.35 -0.52 -1.00
C THR A 126 -8.11 0.49 -1.86
N ILE A 127 -7.46 1.58 -2.28
CA ILE A 127 -8.08 2.56 -3.18
C ILE A 127 -8.42 1.91 -4.52
N VAL A 128 -7.50 1.16 -5.13
CA VAL A 128 -7.76 0.41 -6.37
C VAL A 128 -8.98 -0.50 -6.21
N ASN A 129 -9.05 -1.25 -5.10
CA ASN A 129 -10.13 -2.21 -4.85
C ASN A 129 -11.50 -1.52 -4.70
N VAL A 130 -11.55 -0.31 -4.13
CA VAL A 130 -12.78 0.52 -4.11
C VAL A 130 -13.25 0.83 -5.53
N PHE A 131 -12.33 1.28 -6.42
CA PHE A 131 -12.66 1.55 -7.83
C PHE A 131 -13.12 0.30 -8.57
N VAL A 132 -12.46 -0.83 -8.34
CA VAL A 132 -12.86 -2.13 -8.91
C VAL A 132 -14.29 -2.50 -8.49
N VAL A 133 -14.64 -2.32 -7.22
CA VAL A 133 -16.01 -2.57 -6.73
C VAL A 133 -17.02 -1.66 -7.44
N PHE A 134 -16.72 -0.38 -7.61
CA PHE A 134 -17.62 0.55 -8.29
C PHE A 134 -17.80 0.16 -9.76
N GLN A 135 -16.72 -0.07 -10.48
CA GLN A 135 -16.74 -0.45 -11.88
C GLN A 135 -17.48 -1.78 -12.10
N ALA A 136 -17.18 -2.81 -11.29
CA ALA A 136 -17.83 -4.11 -11.39
C ALA A 136 -19.34 -4.08 -11.07
N ASN A 137 -19.83 -3.08 -10.34
CA ASN A 137 -21.26 -2.88 -10.07
C ASN A 137 -21.91 -1.83 -10.99
N GLY A 138 -21.23 -1.36 -12.04
CA GLY A 138 -21.78 -0.39 -12.99
C GLY A 138 -22.01 1.00 -12.41
N ILE A 139 -21.35 1.35 -11.30
CA ILE A 139 -21.48 2.67 -10.67
C ILE A 139 -20.59 3.65 -11.41
N GLN A 140 -21.16 4.36 -12.38
CA GLN A 140 -20.45 5.36 -13.20
C GLN A 140 -20.37 6.74 -12.52
N HIS A 141 -21.36 7.06 -11.69
CA HIS A 141 -21.43 8.33 -10.95
C HIS A 141 -21.70 8.06 -9.47
N LEU A 142 -20.85 8.57 -8.61
CA LEU A 142 -21.03 8.53 -7.17
C LEU A 142 -21.06 9.99 -6.65
N LEU A 143 -22.13 10.34 -5.93
CA LEU A 143 -22.35 11.71 -5.43
C LEU A 143 -22.29 12.78 -6.54
N GLY A 144 -22.76 12.44 -7.76
CA GLY A 144 -22.75 13.35 -8.91
C GLY A 144 -21.40 13.51 -9.63
N LEU A 145 -20.36 12.86 -9.15
CA LEU A 145 -19.01 12.90 -9.74
C LEU A 145 -18.73 11.64 -10.58
N ASN A 146 -18.07 11.82 -11.71
CA ASN A 146 -17.64 10.75 -12.60
C ASN A 146 -16.34 10.09 -12.11
N GLU A 147 -15.92 8.99 -12.75
CA GLU A 147 -14.70 8.26 -12.40
C GLU A 147 -13.45 9.14 -12.45
N LEU A 148 -13.33 10.05 -13.42
CA LEU A 148 -12.17 10.95 -13.54
C LEU A 148 -12.05 11.86 -12.32
N ALA A 149 -13.15 12.49 -11.91
CA ALA A 149 -13.15 13.36 -10.74
C ALA A 149 -12.78 12.61 -9.46
N TRP A 150 -13.34 11.41 -9.26
CA TRP A 150 -12.96 10.55 -8.13
C TRP A 150 -11.51 10.10 -8.18
N THR A 151 -10.98 9.80 -9.37
CA THR A 151 -9.57 9.45 -9.54
C THR A 151 -8.66 10.59 -9.10
N ILE A 152 -8.95 11.82 -9.53
CA ILE A 152 -8.19 13.01 -9.11
C ILE A 152 -8.27 13.21 -7.59
N ILE A 153 -9.48 13.13 -7.01
CA ILE A 153 -9.68 13.26 -5.56
C ILE A 153 -8.86 12.22 -4.82
N MET A 154 -8.91 10.95 -5.23
CA MET A 154 -8.21 9.87 -4.52
C MET A 154 -6.70 9.90 -4.71
N LEU A 155 -6.19 10.44 -5.83
CA LEU A 155 -4.76 10.73 -5.98
C LEU A 155 -4.31 11.79 -4.95
N LEU A 156 -5.09 12.86 -4.78
CA LEU A 156 -4.80 13.91 -3.78
C LEU A 156 -4.94 13.38 -2.35
N VAL A 157 -5.96 12.58 -2.06
CA VAL A 157 -6.14 11.92 -0.74
C VAL A 157 -4.98 10.99 -0.44
N GLY A 158 -4.55 10.16 -1.39
CA GLY A 158 -3.40 9.29 -1.20
C GLY A 158 -2.09 10.07 -0.99
N ALA A 159 -1.89 11.18 -1.72
CA ALA A 159 -0.75 12.06 -1.49
C ALA A 159 -0.81 12.69 -0.07
N ALA A 160 -1.97 13.18 0.35
CA ALA A 160 -2.16 13.72 1.70
C ALA A 160 -1.87 12.68 2.79
N LEU A 161 -2.35 11.44 2.63
CA LEU A 161 -2.04 10.33 3.54
C LEU A 161 -0.53 10.06 3.58
N GLY A 162 0.14 10.01 2.43
CA GLY A 162 1.59 9.83 2.33
C GLY A 162 2.36 10.93 3.07
N ILE A 163 1.98 12.20 2.86
CA ILE A 163 2.59 13.35 3.51
C ILE A 163 2.37 13.29 5.04
N MET A 164 1.13 13.11 5.48
CA MET A 164 0.79 13.04 6.91
C MET A 164 1.55 11.90 7.60
N PHE A 165 1.59 10.72 6.97
CA PHE A 165 2.29 9.56 7.50
C PHE A 165 3.78 9.83 7.64
N THR A 166 4.41 10.43 6.61
CA THR A 166 5.82 10.79 6.60
C THR A 166 6.17 11.78 7.71
N LEU A 167 5.40 12.86 7.83
CA LEU A 167 5.67 13.90 8.82
C LEU A 167 5.45 13.42 10.26
N LYS A 168 4.43 12.57 10.49
CA LYS A 168 4.13 12.00 11.80
C LYS A 168 5.15 10.94 12.22
N ASN A 169 5.45 9.99 11.34
CA ASN A 169 6.23 8.80 11.67
C ASN A 169 7.71 8.89 11.27
N ARG A 170 8.11 9.93 10.53
CA ARG A 170 9.44 10.11 9.94
C ARG A 170 9.87 8.88 9.13
N ASP A 171 8.92 8.39 8.36
CA ASP A 171 9.05 7.21 7.51
C ASP A 171 9.02 7.65 6.05
N ALA A 172 10.12 7.41 5.34
CA ALA A 172 10.24 7.72 3.92
C ALA A 172 9.78 6.56 3.03
N VAL A 173 9.67 5.35 3.57
CA VAL A 173 9.37 4.14 2.77
C VAL A 173 7.90 4.12 2.34
N TYR A 174 7.00 4.42 3.27
CA TYR A 174 5.57 4.46 2.99
C TYR A 174 5.21 5.39 1.80
N PRO A 175 5.62 6.67 1.76
CA PRO A 175 5.31 7.56 0.65
C PRO A 175 6.03 7.18 -0.66
N LEU A 176 7.20 6.53 -0.62
CA LEU A 176 7.86 6.01 -1.82
C LEU A 176 7.01 4.98 -2.56
N VAL A 177 6.18 4.22 -1.86
CA VAL A 177 5.25 3.28 -2.49
C VAL A 177 4.15 4.01 -3.26
N PHE A 178 3.63 5.13 -2.74
CA PHE A 178 2.69 5.97 -3.47
C PHE A 178 3.35 6.56 -4.72
N ILE A 179 4.58 7.04 -4.63
CA ILE A 179 5.33 7.55 -5.79
C ILE A 179 5.45 6.44 -6.86
N TRP A 180 5.83 5.22 -6.46
CA TRP A 180 5.91 4.06 -7.35
C TRP A 180 4.58 3.79 -8.07
N ALA A 181 3.49 3.72 -7.32
CA ALA A 181 2.15 3.47 -7.86
C ALA A 181 1.69 4.62 -8.78
N TYR A 182 1.96 5.85 -8.41
CA TYR A 182 1.58 7.04 -9.17
C TYR A 182 2.33 7.14 -10.49
N ILE A 183 3.63 6.83 -10.53
CA ILE A 183 4.37 6.70 -11.78
C ILE A 183 3.69 5.69 -12.70
N ALA A 184 3.30 4.53 -12.16
CA ALA A 184 2.64 3.50 -12.95
C ALA A 184 1.22 3.89 -13.40
N ILE A 185 0.50 4.70 -12.63
CA ILE A 185 -0.79 5.29 -13.05
C ILE A 185 -0.54 6.29 -14.19
N ALA A 186 0.43 7.18 -14.07
CA ALA A 186 0.74 8.16 -15.13
C ALA A 186 1.15 7.47 -16.44
N VAL A 187 1.94 6.40 -16.38
CA VAL A 187 2.31 5.61 -17.57
C VAL A 187 1.07 5.01 -18.23
N LYS A 188 0.17 4.39 -17.45
CA LYS A 188 -1.05 3.78 -17.98
C LYS A 188 -2.03 4.81 -18.54
N GLN A 189 -2.10 5.99 -17.91
CA GLN A 189 -3.04 7.07 -18.23
C GLN A 189 -2.37 8.21 -19.01
N SER A 190 -1.31 7.93 -19.76
CA SER A 190 -0.49 8.93 -20.48
C SER A 190 -1.30 9.84 -21.42
N GLY A 191 -2.42 9.37 -21.96
CA GLY A 191 -3.35 10.16 -22.77
C GLY A 191 -4.32 11.04 -21.96
N ASN A 192 -4.38 10.90 -20.63
CA ASN A 192 -5.31 11.61 -19.77
C ASN A 192 -4.57 12.74 -19.01
N GLN A 193 -4.49 13.92 -19.61
CA GLN A 193 -3.74 15.06 -19.09
C GLN A 193 -4.11 15.44 -17.63
N PRO A 194 -5.39 15.51 -17.21
CA PRO A 194 -5.75 15.80 -15.83
C PRO A 194 -5.16 14.81 -14.81
N ILE A 195 -5.15 13.52 -15.13
CA ILE A 195 -4.55 12.50 -14.25
C ILE A 195 -3.04 12.67 -14.19
N VAL A 196 -2.37 12.83 -15.34
CA VAL A 196 -0.91 13.00 -15.41
C VAL A 196 -0.45 14.22 -14.62
N ILE A 197 -1.11 15.37 -14.78
CA ILE A 197 -0.78 16.58 -14.04
C ILE A 197 -0.97 16.36 -12.53
N THR A 198 -2.09 15.78 -12.11
CA THR A 198 -2.36 15.50 -10.69
C THR A 198 -1.31 14.57 -10.09
N VAL A 199 -0.91 13.54 -10.83
CA VAL A 199 0.16 12.61 -10.43
C VAL A 199 1.49 13.35 -10.24
N ILE A 200 1.90 14.18 -11.21
CA ILE A 200 3.16 14.94 -11.11
C ILE A 200 3.16 15.85 -9.88
N ILE A 201 2.10 16.60 -9.67
CA ILE A 201 1.95 17.46 -8.48
C ILE A 201 2.06 16.62 -7.20
N SER A 202 1.34 15.50 -7.14
CA SER A 202 1.33 14.61 -5.97
C SER A 202 2.73 14.02 -5.68
N ILE A 203 3.47 13.61 -6.71
CA ILE A 203 4.83 13.08 -6.58
C ILE A 203 5.77 14.16 -6.03
N VAL A 204 5.69 15.39 -6.56
CA VAL A 204 6.52 16.52 -6.08
C VAL A 204 6.25 16.80 -4.61
N LEU A 205 4.97 16.85 -4.20
CA LEU A 205 4.60 17.09 -2.81
C LEU A 205 5.07 15.96 -1.88
N LEU A 206 4.95 14.69 -2.30
CA LEU A 206 5.46 13.54 -1.56
C LEU A 206 6.98 13.58 -1.43
N ALA A 207 7.71 13.92 -2.49
CA ALA A 207 9.17 14.06 -2.47
C ALA A 207 9.62 15.16 -1.50
N ILE A 208 8.96 16.32 -1.51
CA ILE A 208 9.22 17.40 -0.56
C ILE A 208 8.98 16.92 0.88
N ALA A 209 7.87 16.21 1.14
CA ALA A 209 7.57 15.68 2.46
C ALA A 209 8.62 14.68 2.95
N ILE A 210 9.14 13.83 2.06
CA ILE A 210 10.23 12.90 2.38
C ILE A 210 11.48 13.67 2.79
N ILE A 211 11.90 14.67 2.02
CA ILE A 211 13.08 15.49 2.30
C ILE A 211 12.92 16.19 3.67
N VAL A 212 11.77 16.84 3.90
CA VAL A 212 11.48 17.49 5.18
C VAL A 212 11.49 16.50 6.34
N GLY A 213 10.90 15.31 6.15
CA GLY A 213 10.90 14.24 7.15
C GLY A 213 12.30 13.75 7.52
N LEU A 214 13.18 13.59 6.52
CA LEU A 214 14.58 13.20 6.72
C LEU A 214 15.37 14.28 7.45
N ILE A 215 15.26 15.55 7.05
CA ILE A 215 15.93 16.69 7.72
C ILE A 215 15.52 16.76 9.18
N LYS A 216 14.23 16.64 9.50
CA LYS A 216 13.73 16.65 10.90
C LYS A 216 14.21 15.44 11.71
N ARG A 217 14.56 14.34 11.07
CA ARG A 217 15.17 13.17 11.72
C ARG A 217 16.61 13.46 12.12
N TYR A 218 17.42 14.05 11.22
CA TYR A 218 18.85 14.38 11.48
C TYR A 218 19.04 15.45 12.55
N ARG A 219 18.15 16.41 12.70
CA ARG A 219 18.28 17.49 13.70
C ARG A 219 18.02 17.08 15.16
N ARG A 220 17.70 15.81 15.43
CA ARG A 220 17.48 15.28 16.80
C ARG A 220 18.61 14.37 17.29
N PHE A 221 19.66 14.19 16.50
CA PHE A 221 20.94 13.61 16.90
C PHE A 221 21.99 14.71 17.02
#